data_e1b5e79b81be80743c3258f1a0d0e1b0
#
_entry.id   e1b5e79b81be80743c3258f1a0d0e1b0
#
_cell.length_a   1.000
_cell.length_b   1.000
_cell.length_c   1.000
_cell.angle_alpha   90.00
_cell.angle_beta   90.00
_cell.angle_gamma   90.00
#
_symmetry.space_group_name_H-M   'P 1'
#
loop_
_entity.id
_entity.type
_entity.pdbx_description
1 polymer ?
#
loop_
_entity_poly.entity_id
_entity_poly.type
_entity_poly.pdbx_seq_one_letter_code
_entity_poly.pdbx_strand_id
1 'polypeptide(L)'
;MSEKQTASSALKEAFLNKHTRRVKDGVIVRVVGPVVDVKFEGDVPSIYNALKVEDDTPVGHVSTVLEVESQLPDGVVRTVAMSSTDGLQRNLRVVDTGESMMMPVGSSTLGRVWNVMGQPVDGKPIPDDAEYYPIHHPAPAFEELTTQTEVFETGIKAIDLLEPYVRG
;
A
#
# COMPACT_ATOMS: atom_id res chain seq x y z
N MET A 1 -3.81 6.78 -34.93
CA MET A 1 -4.25 6.92 -33.52
C MET A 1 -4.59 5.57 -32.86
N SER A 2 -4.20 4.43 -33.43
CA SER A 2 -4.62 3.07 -32.97
C SER A 2 -3.55 2.28 -32.19
N GLU A 3 -2.27 2.52 -32.36
CA GLU A 3 -1.19 1.69 -31.78
C GLU A 3 -0.88 1.99 -30.29
N LYS A 4 -1.07 3.22 -29.85
CA LYS A 4 -0.82 3.59 -28.43
C LYS A 4 -1.88 3.06 -27.47
N GLN A 5 -3.12 2.89 -27.92
CA GLN A 5 -4.19 2.30 -27.10
C GLN A 5 -4.01 0.80 -26.92
N THR A 6 -3.48 0.11 -27.92
CA THR A 6 -3.23 -1.35 -27.86
C THR A 6 -2.07 -1.70 -26.94
N ALA A 7 -1.02 -0.86 -26.90
CA ALA A 7 0.13 -1.05 -26.01
C ALA A 7 -0.23 -0.83 -24.53
N SER A 8 -1.10 0.15 -24.23
CA SER A 8 -1.56 0.42 -22.86
C SER A 8 -2.47 -0.70 -22.33
N SER A 9 -3.33 -1.27 -23.18
CA SER A 9 -4.20 -2.38 -22.79
C SER A 9 -3.40 -3.68 -22.61
N ALA A 10 -2.42 -3.94 -23.47
CA ALA A 10 -1.53 -5.09 -23.36
C ALA A 10 -0.61 -5.01 -22.12
N LEU A 11 -0.18 -3.81 -21.74
CA LEU A 11 0.56 -3.59 -20.48
C LEU A 11 -0.34 -3.79 -19.26
N LYS A 12 -1.59 -3.32 -19.30
CA LYS A 12 -2.57 -3.60 -18.24
C LYS A 12 -2.90 -5.10 -18.12
N GLU A 13 -3.07 -5.79 -19.24
CA GLU A 13 -3.28 -7.24 -19.25
C GLU A 13 -2.03 -8.03 -18.85
N ALA A 14 -0.84 -7.58 -19.25
CA ALA A 14 0.41 -8.20 -18.81
C ALA A 14 0.67 -7.97 -17.32
N PHE A 15 0.28 -6.82 -16.78
CA PHE A 15 0.33 -6.51 -15.34
C PHE A 15 -0.68 -7.37 -14.57
N LEU A 16 -1.89 -7.53 -15.07
CA LEU A 16 -2.91 -8.42 -14.51
C LEU A 16 -2.53 -9.91 -14.62
N ASN A 17 -1.91 -10.34 -15.73
CA ASN A 17 -1.51 -11.74 -15.95
C ASN A 17 -0.17 -12.10 -15.27
N LYS A 18 0.71 -11.15 -14.97
CA LYS A 18 1.96 -11.41 -14.26
C LYS A 18 1.73 -11.76 -12.78
N HIS A 19 0.53 -11.53 -12.28
CA HIS A 19 0.12 -11.74 -10.90
C HIS A 19 -0.92 -12.84 -10.74
N THR A 20 -0.86 -13.92 -11.55
CA THR A 20 -1.53 -15.16 -11.19
C THR A 20 -0.79 -15.88 -10.06
N ARG A 21 -0.34 -15.12 -9.04
CA ARG A 21 -0.14 -15.69 -7.72
C ARG A 21 -1.52 -16.06 -7.22
N ARG A 22 -1.67 -17.31 -6.79
CA ARG A 22 -2.91 -17.77 -6.14
C ARG A 22 -3.25 -16.75 -5.07
N VAL A 23 -4.38 -16.07 -5.25
CA VAL A 23 -4.96 -15.18 -4.24
C VAL A 23 -5.10 -16.04 -2.99
N LYS A 24 -4.39 -15.69 -1.93
CA LYS A 24 -4.45 -16.41 -0.67
C LYS A 24 -5.59 -15.80 0.14
N ASP A 25 -6.55 -16.63 0.49
CA ASP A 25 -7.64 -16.23 1.36
C ASP A 25 -7.31 -16.60 2.80
N GLY A 26 -7.50 -15.65 3.70
CA GLY A 26 -7.43 -15.85 5.13
C GLY A 26 -8.73 -15.50 5.82
N VAL A 27 -8.80 -15.74 7.10
CA VAL A 27 -9.92 -15.37 7.96
C VAL A 27 -9.45 -14.64 9.20
N ILE A 28 -10.18 -13.62 9.63
CA ILE A 28 -9.90 -12.90 10.87
C ILE A 28 -10.15 -13.84 12.06
N VAL A 29 -9.14 -14.01 12.89
CA VAL A 29 -9.25 -14.81 14.12
C VAL A 29 -9.31 -13.97 15.39
N ARG A 30 -8.77 -12.73 15.32
CA ARG A 30 -8.72 -11.83 16.47
C ARG A 30 -8.64 -10.38 16.02
N VAL A 31 -9.33 -9.48 16.74
CA VAL A 31 -9.26 -8.02 16.56
C VAL A 31 -9.02 -7.40 17.93
N VAL A 32 -7.99 -6.56 18.07
CA VAL A 32 -7.66 -5.82 19.29
C VAL A 32 -7.19 -4.42 18.94
N GLY A 33 -8.10 -3.46 19.00
CA GLY A 33 -7.82 -2.10 18.52
C GLY A 33 -7.42 -2.14 17.04
N PRO A 34 -6.27 -1.55 16.64
CA PRO A 34 -5.81 -1.57 15.26
C PRO A 34 -5.14 -2.89 14.86
N VAL A 35 -4.87 -3.78 15.82
CA VAL A 35 -4.19 -5.06 15.55
C VAL A 35 -5.19 -6.14 15.21
N VAL A 36 -4.98 -6.78 14.05
CA VAL A 36 -5.85 -7.84 13.53
C VAL A 36 -4.99 -9.07 13.25
N ASP A 37 -5.33 -10.20 13.87
CA ASP A 37 -4.67 -11.48 13.59
C ASP A 37 -5.52 -12.24 12.55
N VAL A 38 -4.89 -12.65 11.46
CA VAL A 38 -5.52 -13.33 10.31
C VAL A 38 -4.89 -14.70 10.14
N LYS A 39 -5.71 -15.74 10.01
CA LYS A 39 -5.26 -17.10 9.75
C LYS A 39 -5.38 -17.45 8.29
N PHE A 40 -4.33 -18.03 7.74
CA PHE A 40 -4.28 -18.57 6.39
C PHE A 40 -4.10 -20.09 6.42
N GLU A 41 -4.73 -20.78 5.47
CA GLU A 41 -4.52 -22.21 5.26
C GLU A 41 -3.43 -22.39 4.20
N GLY A 42 -2.27 -22.91 4.63
CA GLY A 42 -1.09 -23.11 3.78
C GLY A 42 -0.05 -21.98 3.91
N ASP A 43 0.43 -21.47 2.77
CA ASP A 43 1.45 -20.42 2.79
C ASP A 43 0.90 -19.10 3.32
N VAL A 44 1.61 -18.49 4.25
CA VAL A 44 1.27 -17.18 4.80
C VAL A 44 1.74 -16.05 3.90
N PRO A 45 1.07 -14.87 3.91
CA PRO A 45 1.54 -13.67 3.26
C PRO A 45 2.93 -13.23 3.74
N SER A 46 3.67 -12.55 2.87
CA SER A 46 4.94 -11.94 3.25
C SER A 46 4.73 -10.74 4.17
N ILE A 47 5.73 -10.42 4.98
CA ILE A 47 5.76 -9.19 5.78
C ILE A 47 5.63 -7.99 4.83
N TYR A 48 4.88 -6.98 5.25
CA TYR A 48 4.50 -5.78 4.50
C TYR A 48 3.48 -5.99 3.36
N ASN A 49 3.00 -7.23 3.14
CA ASN A 49 1.89 -7.39 2.20
C ASN A 49 0.65 -6.67 2.69
N ALA A 50 -0.06 -6.06 1.75
CA ALA A 50 -1.37 -5.46 1.97
C ALA A 50 -2.46 -6.54 1.84
N LEU A 51 -3.29 -6.67 2.85
CA LEU A 51 -4.44 -7.57 2.85
C LEU A 51 -5.71 -6.74 2.78
N LYS A 52 -6.67 -7.15 1.97
CA LYS A 52 -7.98 -6.50 1.87
C LYS A 52 -9.05 -7.26 2.63
N VAL A 53 -9.82 -6.51 3.40
CA VAL A 53 -11.07 -6.97 3.99
C VAL A 53 -12.19 -6.14 3.38
N GLU A 54 -13.13 -6.80 2.73
CA GLU A 54 -14.30 -6.17 2.15
C GLU A 54 -15.50 -7.10 2.31
N ASP A 55 -16.45 -6.69 3.15
CA ASP A 55 -17.61 -7.53 3.46
C ASP A 55 -18.80 -6.66 3.93
N ASP A 56 -19.99 -7.18 3.74
CA ASP A 56 -21.23 -6.61 4.26
C ASP A 56 -21.59 -7.28 5.58
N THR A 57 -21.44 -6.53 6.66
CA THR A 57 -21.73 -7.02 8.00
C THR A 57 -23.09 -6.50 8.49
N PRO A 58 -23.68 -7.09 9.54
CA PRO A 58 -24.92 -6.57 10.13
C PRO A 58 -24.83 -5.11 10.62
N VAL A 59 -23.62 -4.61 10.85
CA VAL A 59 -23.37 -3.23 11.28
C VAL A 59 -23.03 -2.28 10.14
N GLY A 60 -22.97 -2.79 8.90
CA GLY A 60 -22.71 -2.02 7.70
C GLY A 60 -21.60 -2.61 6.82
N HIS A 61 -21.34 -1.94 5.71
CA HIS A 61 -20.23 -2.30 4.81
C HIS A 61 -18.90 -1.98 5.47
N VAL A 62 -18.00 -2.98 5.50
CA VAL A 62 -16.64 -2.84 6.02
C VAL A 62 -15.67 -2.96 4.86
N SER A 63 -14.83 -1.96 4.69
CA SER A 63 -13.73 -1.98 3.73
C SER A 63 -12.49 -1.41 4.40
N THR A 64 -11.47 -2.24 4.59
CA THR A 64 -10.20 -1.82 5.19
C THR A 64 -9.03 -2.58 4.59
N VAL A 65 -7.85 -1.97 4.67
CA VAL A 65 -6.59 -2.59 4.32
C VAL A 65 -5.81 -2.85 5.60
N LEU A 66 -5.25 -4.05 5.69
CA LEU A 66 -4.40 -4.49 6.77
C LEU A 66 -2.99 -4.70 6.23
N GLU A 67 -1.97 -4.23 6.93
CA GLU A 67 -0.57 -4.50 6.59
C GLU A 67 0.00 -5.60 7.49
N VAL A 68 0.70 -6.56 6.88
CA VAL A 68 1.33 -7.66 7.61
C VAL A 68 2.58 -7.19 8.31
N GLU A 69 2.59 -7.25 9.65
CA GLU A 69 3.73 -6.84 10.48
C GLU A 69 4.60 -8.02 10.93
N SER A 70 3.98 -9.17 11.19
CA SER A 70 4.71 -10.34 11.62
C SER A 70 3.95 -11.64 11.31
N GLN A 71 4.72 -12.70 11.11
CA GLN A 71 4.21 -14.05 10.98
C GLN A 71 4.27 -14.75 12.34
N LEU A 72 3.17 -15.38 12.74
CA LEU A 72 3.03 -16.12 13.98
C LEU A 72 2.96 -17.63 13.68
N PRO A 73 3.11 -18.51 14.67
CA PRO A 73 2.89 -19.94 14.50
C PRO A 73 1.48 -20.26 13.96
N ASP A 74 1.30 -21.46 13.46
CA ASP A 74 0.01 -22.03 13.02
C ASP A 74 -0.66 -21.32 11.85
N GLY A 75 0.12 -20.68 10.97
CA GLY A 75 -0.40 -20.02 9.78
C GLY A 75 -1.12 -18.71 10.08
N VAL A 76 -0.84 -18.09 11.22
CA VAL A 76 -1.41 -16.80 11.60
C VAL A 76 -0.44 -15.68 11.23
N VAL A 77 -0.95 -14.58 10.71
CA VAL A 77 -0.21 -13.32 10.54
C VAL A 77 -0.81 -12.25 11.43
N ARG A 78 0.03 -11.44 12.02
CA ARG A 78 -0.36 -10.24 12.75
C ARG A 78 -0.29 -9.06 11.82
N THR A 79 -1.36 -8.30 11.77
CA THR A 79 -1.51 -7.15 10.89
C THR A 79 -1.93 -5.90 11.65
N VAL A 80 -1.68 -4.75 11.05
CA VAL A 80 -2.17 -3.45 11.52
C VAL A 80 -3.15 -2.89 10.50
N ALA A 81 -4.32 -2.47 10.98
CA ALA A 81 -5.33 -1.86 10.13
C ALA A 81 -4.96 -0.41 9.79
N MET A 82 -5.05 -0.06 8.50
CA MET A 82 -4.73 1.27 7.98
C MET A 82 -5.91 2.24 8.08
N SER A 83 -7.07 1.77 8.49
CA SER A 83 -8.28 2.56 8.75
C SER A 83 -9.00 2.04 9.99
N SER A 84 -10.21 2.56 10.28
CA SER A 84 -10.99 2.08 11.42
C SER A 84 -11.21 0.57 11.35
N THR A 85 -11.16 -0.07 12.51
CA THR A 85 -11.50 -1.48 12.71
C THR A 85 -12.96 -1.69 13.12
N ASP A 86 -13.76 -0.62 13.11
CA ASP A 86 -15.18 -0.70 13.45
C ASP A 86 -15.91 -1.62 12.47
N GLY A 87 -16.67 -2.56 13.02
CA GLY A 87 -17.39 -3.56 12.23
C GLY A 87 -16.56 -4.78 11.82
N LEU A 88 -15.24 -4.81 12.03
CA LEU A 88 -14.44 -6.00 11.84
C LEU A 88 -14.84 -7.08 12.86
N GLN A 89 -15.11 -8.27 12.35
CA GLN A 89 -15.53 -9.42 13.16
C GLN A 89 -14.65 -10.63 12.86
N ARG A 90 -14.66 -11.59 13.76
CA ARG A 90 -14.07 -12.90 13.50
C ARG A 90 -14.74 -13.56 12.30
N ASN A 91 -13.98 -14.39 11.59
CA ASN A 91 -14.40 -15.15 10.41
C ASN A 91 -14.68 -14.31 9.15
N LEU A 92 -14.47 -13.00 9.16
CA LEU A 92 -14.47 -12.24 7.91
C LEU A 92 -13.34 -12.70 7.01
N ARG A 93 -13.63 -12.77 5.72
CA ARG A 93 -12.66 -13.14 4.68
C ARG A 93 -11.64 -12.02 4.50
N VAL A 94 -10.39 -12.41 4.36
CA VAL A 94 -9.26 -11.50 4.11
C VAL A 94 -8.54 -12.00 2.87
N VAL A 95 -8.24 -11.11 1.94
CA VAL A 95 -7.61 -11.42 0.66
C VAL A 95 -6.20 -10.83 0.64
N ASP A 96 -5.18 -11.67 0.45
CA ASP A 96 -3.81 -11.22 0.23
C ASP A 96 -3.67 -10.63 -1.19
N THR A 97 -3.26 -9.37 -1.29
CA THR A 97 -3.00 -8.73 -2.59
C THR A 97 -1.71 -9.23 -3.24
N GLY A 98 -0.82 -9.87 -2.47
CA GLY A 98 0.48 -10.34 -2.92
C GLY A 98 1.55 -9.24 -3.04
N GLU A 99 1.21 -8.01 -2.71
CA GLU A 99 2.07 -6.83 -2.82
C GLU A 99 1.98 -5.97 -1.55
N SER A 100 3.00 -5.14 -1.33
CA SER A 100 2.93 -4.11 -0.28
C SER A 100 2.00 -2.97 -0.71
N MET A 101 1.68 -2.09 0.23
CA MET A 101 0.94 -0.87 -0.12
C MET A 101 1.73 -0.01 -1.09
N MET A 102 1.03 0.50 -2.10
CA MET A 102 1.58 1.32 -3.17
C MET A 102 1.09 2.75 -3.03
N MET A 103 1.99 3.72 -3.21
CA MET A 103 1.66 5.14 -3.23
C MET A 103 1.90 5.74 -4.60
N PRO A 104 1.00 6.60 -5.08
CA PRO A 104 1.24 7.35 -6.30
C PRO A 104 2.38 8.35 -6.08
N VAL A 105 3.27 8.44 -7.05
CA VAL A 105 4.46 9.29 -7.05
C VAL A 105 4.56 10.10 -8.35
N GLY A 106 5.54 10.99 -8.42
CA GLY A 106 5.83 11.77 -9.61
C GLY A 106 5.13 13.14 -9.64
N SER A 107 5.33 13.86 -10.74
CA SER A 107 4.86 15.24 -10.90
C SER A 107 3.33 15.38 -10.88
N SER A 108 2.61 14.34 -11.29
CA SER A 108 1.14 14.31 -11.30
C SER A 108 0.52 14.30 -9.90
N THR A 109 1.31 14.00 -8.85
CA THR A 109 0.85 14.00 -7.46
C THR A 109 1.03 15.36 -6.77
N LEU A 110 1.75 16.29 -7.38
CA LEU A 110 2.01 17.60 -6.79
C LEU A 110 0.72 18.42 -6.66
N GLY A 111 0.57 19.08 -5.51
CA GLY A 111 -0.63 19.88 -5.19
C GLY A 111 -1.89 19.05 -4.97
N ARG A 112 -1.76 17.73 -4.77
CA ARG A 112 -2.83 16.78 -4.47
C ARG A 112 -2.79 16.34 -3.01
N VAL A 113 -3.92 15.85 -2.52
CA VAL A 113 -4.02 15.29 -1.16
C VAL A 113 -4.42 13.82 -1.25
N TRP A 114 -3.62 12.97 -0.61
CA TRP A 114 -3.75 11.52 -0.65
C TRP A 114 -3.90 10.96 0.78
N ASN A 115 -4.68 9.90 0.91
CA ASN A 115 -4.69 9.13 2.16
C ASN A 115 -3.52 8.11 2.19
N VAL A 116 -3.34 7.44 3.31
CA VAL A 116 -2.29 6.42 3.51
C VAL A 116 -2.40 5.20 2.58
N MET A 117 -3.55 5.02 1.93
CA MET A 117 -3.81 3.93 0.98
C MET A 117 -3.58 4.37 -0.48
N GLY A 118 -3.01 5.56 -0.72
CA GLY A 118 -2.79 6.09 -2.07
C GLY A 118 -4.07 6.51 -2.80
N GLN A 119 -5.15 6.78 -2.08
CA GLN A 119 -6.40 7.26 -2.65
C GLN A 119 -6.51 8.79 -2.51
N PRO A 120 -6.98 9.50 -3.54
CA PRO A 120 -7.15 10.94 -3.45
C PRO A 120 -8.32 11.29 -2.51
N VAL A 121 -8.10 12.26 -1.63
CA VAL A 121 -9.12 12.80 -0.72
C VAL A 121 -9.50 14.25 -1.05
N ASP A 122 -8.95 14.80 -2.12
CA ASP A 122 -9.22 16.15 -2.62
C ASP A 122 -10.41 16.24 -3.59
N GLY A 123 -11.15 15.14 -3.76
CA GLY A 123 -12.32 15.06 -4.65
C GLY A 123 -12.01 15.01 -6.14
N LYS A 124 -10.73 14.92 -6.52
CA LYS A 124 -10.29 14.79 -7.91
C LYS A 124 -9.96 13.34 -8.25
N PRO A 125 -10.11 12.91 -9.52
CA PRO A 125 -9.74 11.56 -9.93
C PRO A 125 -8.22 11.31 -9.81
N ILE A 126 -7.83 10.05 -9.79
CA ILE A 126 -6.42 9.65 -9.89
C ILE A 126 -5.92 10.04 -11.29
N PRO A 127 -4.75 10.69 -11.40
CA PRO A 127 -4.15 11.00 -12.69
C PRO A 127 -3.87 9.73 -13.50
N ASP A 128 -4.14 9.77 -14.81
CA ASP A 128 -3.94 8.61 -15.69
C ASP A 128 -2.46 8.23 -15.87
N ASP A 129 -1.56 9.17 -15.60
CA ASP A 129 -0.10 9.04 -15.68
C ASP A 129 0.57 8.81 -14.32
N ALA A 130 -0.21 8.52 -13.28
CA ALA A 130 0.34 8.27 -11.95
C ALA A 130 1.20 6.99 -11.94
N GLU A 131 2.45 7.15 -11.53
CA GLU A 131 3.35 6.05 -11.21
C GLU A 131 3.12 5.61 -9.76
N TYR A 132 3.35 4.33 -9.46
CA TYR A 132 3.15 3.80 -8.13
C TYR A 132 4.42 3.17 -7.60
N TYR A 133 4.81 3.55 -6.40
CA TYR A 133 5.95 2.97 -5.69
C TYR A 133 5.48 2.27 -4.41
N PRO A 134 6.09 1.13 -4.05
CA PRO A 134 5.84 0.51 -2.76
C PRO A 134 6.33 1.43 -1.64
N ILE A 135 5.56 1.54 -0.55
CA ILE A 135 5.98 2.34 0.62
C ILE A 135 7.19 1.74 1.34
N HIS A 136 7.36 0.42 1.22
CA HIS A 136 8.51 -0.31 1.72
C HIS A 136 9.43 -0.67 0.55
N HIS A 137 10.51 0.05 0.40
CA HIS A 137 11.57 -0.27 -0.56
C HIS A 137 12.95 -0.08 0.08
N PRO A 138 13.97 -0.80 -0.39
CA PRO A 138 15.32 -0.63 0.13
C PRO A 138 15.85 0.78 -0.15
N ALA A 139 16.80 1.23 0.65
CA ALA A 139 17.53 2.46 0.37
C ALA A 139 18.21 2.38 -1.00
N PRO A 140 18.42 3.52 -1.69
CA PRO A 140 19.17 3.56 -2.95
C PRO A 140 20.55 2.93 -2.81
N ALA A 141 21.02 2.26 -3.87
CA ALA A 141 22.37 1.72 -3.89
C ALA A 141 23.41 2.85 -3.85
N PHE A 142 24.58 2.57 -3.30
CA PHE A 142 25.64 3.58 -3.17
C PHE A 142 26.00 4.24 -4.52
N GLU A 143 25.87 3.49 -5.61
CA GLU A 143 26.12 3.96 -6.98
C GLU A 143 25.09 4.98 -7.48
N GLU A 144 23.89 4.97 -6.88
CA GLU A 144 22.77 5.87 -7.21
C GLU A 144 22.80 7.17 -6.41
N LEU A 145 23.67 7.23 -5.36
CA LEU A 145 23.78 8.41 -4.52
C LEU A 145 24.51 9.53 -5.25
N THR A 146 24.01 10.74 -5.15
CA THR A 146 24.68 11.92 -5.70
C THR A 146 25.89 12.26 -4.84
N THR A 147 27.02 12.56 -5.47
CA THR A 147 28.25 13.01 -4.78
C THR A 147 28.20 14.51 -4.43
N GLN A 148 27.20 15.24 -4.93
CA GLN A 148 27.01 16.65 -4.66
C GLN A 148 25.99 16.85 -3.55
N THR A 149 26.35 17.68 -2.60
CA THR A 149 25.46 18.05 -1.50
C THR A 149 24.49 19.12 -1.99
N GLU A 150 23.23 18.73 -2.17
CA GLU A 150 22.13 19.64 -2.46
C GLU A 150 21.19 19.76 -1.27
N VAL A 151 20.78 20.97 -0.94
CA VAL A 151 19.79 21.20 0.13
C VAL A 151 18.41 20.87 -0.41
N PHE A 152 17.66 20.08 0.35
CA PHE A 152 16.25 19.82 0.10
C PHE A 152 15.40 20.89 0.79
N GLU A 153 14.90 21.84 0.02
CA GLU A 153 14.03 22.90 0.54
C GLU A 153 12.66 22.34 0.91
N THR A 154 12.35 22.35 2.23
CA THR A 154 11.06 21.83 2.74
C THR A 154 9.94 22.89 2.69
N GLY A 155 10.30 24.16 2.58
CA GLY A 155 9.37 25.29 2.70
C GLY A 155 9.02 25.63 4.16
N ILE A 156 9.54 24.87 5.13
CA ILE A 156 9.36 25.14 6.56
C ILE A 156 10.56 25.96 7.05
N LYS A 157 10.35 27.27 7.27
CA LYS A 157 11.42 28.21 7.63
C LYS A 157 12.36 27.74 8.74
N ALA A 158 11.78 27.14 9.79
CA ALA A 158 12.57 26.70 10.94
C ALA A 158 13.51 25.56 10.57
N ILE A 159 13.05 24.60 9.74
CA ILE A 159 13.87 23.47 9.29
C ILE A 159 14.93 23.93 8.31
N ASP A 160 14.53 24.67 7.28
CA ASP A 160 15.43 25.08 6.20
C ASP A 160 16.55 26.02 6.70
N LEU A 161 16.30 26.76 7.80
CA LEU A 161 17.28 27.69 8.36
C LEU A 161 18.17 27.08 9.44
N LEU A 162 17.62 26.21 10.29
CA LEU A 162 18.33 25.71 11.49
C LEU A 162 18.96 24.33 11.27
N GLU A 163 18.30 23.45 10.52
CA GLU A 163 18.72 22.07 10.28
C GLU A 163 18.27 21.63 8.87
N PRO A 164 18.88 22.20 7.81
CA PRO A 164 18.46 21.89 6.45
C PRO A 164 18.72 20.41 6.10
N TYR A 165 17.75 19.76 5.47
CA TYR A 165 17.93 18.42 4.93
C TYR A 165 18.75 18.45 3.66
N VAL A 166 19.53 17.42 3.47
CA VAL A 166 20.34 17.19 2.26
C VAL A 166 19.67 16.09 1.45
N ARG A 167 19.62 16.26 0.14
CA ARG A 167 19.25 15.20 -0.78
C ARG A 167 20.35 14.14 -0.79
N GLY A 168 19.94 12.87 -0.62
CA GLY A 168 20.83 11.71 -0.64
C GLY A 168 20.94 11.10 -2.02
#